data_c2d27ab49f5d493ab7ec6c5f5ec68c1f
#
_entry.id   c2d27ab49f5d493ab7ec6c5f5ec68c1f
#
_cell.length_a   1.000
_cell.length_b   1.000
_cell.length_c   1.000
_cell.angle_alpha   90.00
_cell.angle_beta   90.00
_cell.angle_gamma   90.00
#
_symmetry.space_group_name_H-M   'P 1'
#
loop_
_entity.id
_entity.type
_entity.pdbx_description
1 polymer ?
#
loop_
_entity_poly.entity_id
_entity_poly.type
_entity_poly.pdbx_seq_one_letter_code
_entity_poly.pdbx_strand_id
1 'polypeptide(L)'
;MHKKADSVNIWSRYLKGTPVQEIYTRYRKALSEESKAMRFSQKMEFYLMAKDDDELMAAIACFTPPQMDTVLRDLHKIVCNDPTIVADMKNVHQEKMNVFLKKTVQYWGAVEDEKVNEAIGGFTNFEKITLLRVLHKQCISSRL
;
A
#
# COMPACT_ATOMS: atom_id res chain seq x y z
N MET A 1 11.06 -15.43 -13.42
CA MET A 1 10.11 -16.23 -14.05
C MET A 1 8.79 -16.28 -13.31
N HIS A 2 8.74 -16.89 -12.17
CA HIS A 2 7.51 -16.97 -11.40
C HIS A 2 7.14 -15.71 -10.65
N LYS A 3 8.08 -14.78 -10.49
CA LYS A 3 7.82 -13.53 -9.78
C LYS A 3 6.67 -12.75 -10.37
N LYS A 4 6.59 -12.68 -11.68
CA LYS A 4 5.54 -11.92 -12.35
C LYS A 4 4.19 -12.58 -12.15
N ALA A 5 4.11 -13.90 -12.32
CA ALA A 5 2.90 -14.65 -12.08
C ALA A 5 2.50 -14.61 -10.60
N ASP A 6 3.49 -14.71 -9.70
CA ASP A 6 3.25 -14.63 -8.27
C ASP A 6 2.73 -13.25 -7.88
N SER A 7 3.27 -12.19 -8.47
CA SER A 7 2.79 -10.83 -8.24
C SER A 7 1.35 -10.67 -8.66
N VAL A 8 0.97 -11.20 -9.82
CA VAL A 8 -0.40 -11.17 -10.30
C VAL A 8 -1.32 -11.96 -9.35
N ASN A 9 -0.86 -13.12 -8.86
CA ASN A 9 -1.65 -13.92 -7.92
C ASN A 9 -1.83 -13.20 -6.58
N ILE A 10 -0.79 -12.49 -6.12
CA ILE A 10 -0.86 -11.67 -4.90
C ILE A 10 -1.91 -10.58 -5.08
N TRP A 11 -1.88 -9.86 -6.19
CA TRP A 11 -2.87 -8.84 -6.51
C TRP A 11 -4.28 -9.42 -6.52
N SER A 12 -4.47 -10.56 -7.19
CA SER A 12 -5.77 -11.22 -7.25
C SER A 12 -6.28 -11.60 -5.87
N ARG A 13 -5.39 -12.07 -5.01
CA ARG A 13 -5.73 -12.44 -3.64
C ARG A 13 -6.24 -11.23 -2.86
N TYR A 14 -5.54 -10.10 -2.97
CA TYR A 14 -5.95 -8.88 -2.29
C TYR A 14 -7.23 -8.30 -2.86
N LEU A 15 -7.42 -8.43 -4.16
CA LEU A 15 -8.59 -7.90 -4.85
C LEU A 15 -9.88 -8.67 -4.56
N LYS A 16 -9.77 -9.90 -4.10
CA LYS A 16 -10.95 -10.67 -3.67
C LYS A 16 -11.51 -10.18 -2.34
N GLY A 17 -10.83 -9.26 -1.72
CA GLY A 17 -11.44 -8.31 -0.81
C GLY A 17 -11.55 -8.73 0.63
N THR A 18 -12.53 -9.51 0.93
CA THR A 18 -12.94 -9.79 2.30
C THR A 18 -11.82 -10.16 3.26
N PRO A 19 -10.86 -11.04 2.89
CA PRO A 19 -9.82 -11.42 3.85
C PRO A 19 -8.96 -10.26 4.34
N VAL A 20 -8.56 -9.36 3.45
CA VAL A 20 -7.70 -8.23 3.83
C VAL A 20 -8.45 -7.28 4.75
N GLN A 21 -9.71 -6.98 4.40
CA GLN A 21 -10.53 -6.08 5.21
C GLN A 21 -10.80 -6.67 6.59
N GLU A 22 -11.09 -7.97 6.67
CA GLU A 22 -11.30 -8.64 7.94
C GLU A 22 -10.06 -8.62 8.81
N ILE A 23 -8.90 -8.90 8.21
CA ILE A 23 -7.63 -8.88 8.91
C ILE A 23 -7.34 -7.49 9.47
N TYR A 24 -7.52 -6.46 8.65
CA TYR A 24 -7.32 -5.08 9.09
C TYR A 24 -8.26 -4.73 10.26
N THR A 25 -9.53 -5.06 10.14
CA THR A 25 -10.52 -4.79 11.18
C THR A 25 -10.16 -5.50 12.48
N ARG A 26 -9.74 -6.75 12.38
CA ARG A 26 -9.35 -7.54 13.54
C ARG A 26 -8.15 -6.93 14.25
N TYR A 27 -7.10 -6.58 13.50
CA TYR A 27 -5.92 -5.94 14.07
C TYR A 27 -6.26 -4.59 14.70
N ARG A 28 -7.11 -3.81 14.01
CA ARG A 28 -7.50 -2.51 14.52
C ARG A 28 -8.25 -2.61 15.84
N LYS A 29 -9.11 -3.60 15.99
CA LYS A 29 -9.83 -3.84 17.25
C LYS A 29 -8.91 -4.30 18.37
N ALA A 30 -7.88 -5.06 18.03
CA ALA A 30 -6.95 -5.60 19.01
C ALA A 30 -5.94 -4.56 19.51
N LEU A 31 -5.78 -3.43 18.82
CA LEU A 31 -4.83 -2.40 19.22
C LEU A 31 -5.24 -1.75 20.53
N SER A 32 -4.25 -1.50 21.38
CA SER A 32 -4.45 -0.72 22.59
C SER A 32 -4.73 0.74 22.23
N GLU A 33 -5.30 1.48 23.19
CA GLU A 33 -5.52 2.91 22.99
C GLU A 33 -4.20 3.66 22.81
N GLU A 34 -3.15 3.21 23.46
CA GLU A 34 -1.81 3.77 23.31
C GLU A 34 -1.29 3.61 21.88
N SER A 35 -1.46 2.42 21.31
CA SER A 35 -1.05 2.17 19.92
C SER A 35 -1.83 3.03 18.95
N LYS A 36 -3.13 3.20 19.18
CA LYS A 36 -3.97 4.04 18.32
C LYS A 36 -3.57 5.51 18.41
N ALA A 37 -3.07 5.94 19.58
CA ALA A 37 -2.68 7.33 19.84
C ALA A 37 -1.22 7.63 19.51
N MET A 38 -0.47 6.65 19.01
CA MET A 38 0.93 6.87 18.62
C MET A 38 1.07 8.02 17.64
N ARG A 39 2.20 8.72 17.74
CA ARG A 39 2.51 9.79 16.79
C ARG A 39 2.64 9.21 15.38
N PHE A 40 2.29 10.02 14.40
CA PHE A 40 2.38 9.59 13.00
C PHE A 40 3.78 9.10 12.62
N SER A 41 4.82 9.81 13.07
CA SER A 41 6.22 9.42 12.80
C SER A 41 6.55 8.04 13.34
N GLN A 42 6.04 7.71 14.53
CA GLN A 42 6.24 6.39 15.12
C GLN A 42 5.50 5.30 14.34
N LYS A 43 4.29 5.61 13.88
CA LYS A 43 3.51 4.70 13.05
C LYS A 43 4.22 4.43 11.72
N MET A 44 4.79 5.47 11.12
CA MET A 44 5.57 5.33 9.88
C MET A 44 6.79 4.45 10.10
N GLU A 45 7.51 4.68 11.18
CA GLU A 45 8.68 3.88 11.51
C GLU A 45 8.31 2.40 11.66
N PHE A 46 7.23 2.14 12.39
CA PHE A 46 6.73 0.78 12.58
C PHE A 46 6.39 0.13 11.23
N TYR A 47 5.72 0.88 10.37
CA TYR A 47 5.37 0.40 9.03
C TYR A 47 6.61 0.09 8.20
N LEU A 48 7.57 1.01 8.16
CA LEU A 48 8.77 0.84 7.35
C LEU A 48 9.65 -0.31 7.83
N MET A 49 9.67 -0.57 9.12
CA MET A 49 10.51 -1.59 9.73
C MET A 49 9.84 -2.95 9.86
N ALA A 50 8.60 -3.09 9.44
CA ALA A 50 7.88 -4.36 9.54
C ALA A 50 8.59 -5.44 8.73
N LYS A 51 8.81 -6.60 9.34
CA LYS A 51 9.59 -7.70 8.75
C LYS A 51 8.74 -8.80 8.16
N ASP A 52 7.53 -8.99 8.66
CA ASP A 52 6.65 -10.04 8.17
C ASP A 52 5.23 -9.48 8.01
N ASP A 53 4.33 -10.31 7.48
CA ASP A 53 2.97 -9.89 7.19
C ASP A 53 2.21 -9.50 8.46
N ASP A 54 2.45 -10.17 9.58
CA ASP A 54 1.75 -9.86 10.83
C ASP A 54 2.17 -8.48 11.34
N GLU A 55 3.47 -8.18 11.35
CA GLU A 55 3.96 -6.87 11.74
C GLU A 55 3.45 -5.79 10.79
N LEU A 56 3.44 -6.09 9.50
CA LEU A 56 2.99 -5.15 8.47
C LEU A 56 1.51 -4.81 8.65
N MET A 57 0.67 -5.80 8.85
CA MET A 57 -0.75 -5.57 9.05
C MET A 57 -1.02 -4.83 10.37
N ALA A 58 -0.28 -5.14 11.42
CA ALA A 58 -0.39 -4.42 12.67
C ALA A 58 0.00 -2.95 12.49
N ALA A 59 1.06 -2.69 11.74
CA ALA A 59 1.50 -1.33 11.46
C ALA A 59 0.47 -0.55 10.65
N ILE A 60 -0.06 -1.16 9.60
CA ILE A 60 -1.09 -0.53 8.77
C ILE A 60 -2.34 -0.24 9.61
N ALA A 61 -2.71 -1.16 10.49
CA ALA A 61 -3.87 -0.98 11.35
C ALA A 61 -3.72 0.19 12.32
N CYS A 62 -2.49 0.61 12.62
CA CYS A 62 -2.27 1.79 13.45
C CYS A 62 -2.68 3.09 12.77
N PHE A 63 -2.64 3.13 11.43
CA PHE A 63 -3.01 4.32 10.69
C PHE A 63 -4.52 4.51 10.67
N THR A 64 -4.96 5.76 10.83
CA THR A 64 -6.34 6.14 10.54
C THR A 64 -6.49 6.31 9.02
N PRO A 65 -7.72 6.30 8.47
CA PRO A 65 -7.88 6.54 7.04
C PRO A 65 -7.21 7.81 6.52
N PRO A 66 -7.30 8.98 7.17
CA PRO A 66 -6.55 10.16 6.73
C PRO A 66 -5.04 9.97 6.77
N GLN A 67 -4.55 9.22 7.76
CA GLN A 67 -3.11 8.95 7.85
C GLN A 67 -2.65 8.05 6.71
N MET A 68 -3.49 7.12 6.26
CA MET A 68 -3.16 6.29 5.09
C MET A 68 -2.96 7.15 3.85
N ASP A 69 -3.77 8.18 3.67
CA ASP A 69 -3.61 9.11 2.55
C ASP A 69 -2.26 9.83 2.62
N THR A 70 -1.86 10.26 3.81
CA THR A 70 -0.57 10.92 4.00
C THR A 70 0.59 9.98 3.69
N VAL A 71 0.49 8.73 4.16
CA VAL A 71 1.52 7.71 3.88
C VAL A 71 1.64 7.48 2.38
N LEU A 72 0.52 7.36 1.68
CA LEU A 72 0.53 7.14 0.24
C LEU A 72 1.13 8.30 -0.53
N ARG A 73 0.89 9.55 -0.07
CA ARG A 73 1.53 10.72 -0.68
C ARG A 73 3.04 10.70 -0.47
N ASP A 74 3.46 10.40 0.75
CA ASP A 74 4.89 10.38 1.08
C ASP A 74 5.62 9.26 0.34
N LEU A 75 5.02 8.09 0.28
CA LEU A 75 5.59 6.95 -0.44
C LEU A 75 5.66 7.23 -1.93
N HIS A 76 4.68 7.93 -2.48
CA HIS A 76 4.69 8.29 -3.89
C HIS A 76 5.96 9.08 -4.24
N LYS A 77 6.36 10.02 -3.39
CA LYS A 77 7.57 10.81 -3.63
C LYS A 77 8.83 9.95 -3.63
N ILE A 78 8.85 8.93 -2.78
CA ILE A 78 10.01 8.03 -2.67
C ILE A 78 10.02 7.04 -3.82
N VAL A 79 8.91 6.36 -4.04
CA VAL A 79 8.79 5.24 -4.98
C VAL A 79 8.79 5.72 -6.42
N CYS A 80 8.00 6.75 -6.72
CA CYS A 80 7.82 7.22 -8.10
C CYS A 80 8.97 8.08 -8.59
N ASN A 81 9.95 8.35 -7.74
CA ASN A 81 11.20 8.98 -8.17
C ASN A 81 12.22 7.96 -8.67
N ASP A 82 11.92 6.67 -8.56
CA ASP A 82 12.81 5.62 -9.06
C ASP A 82 12.23 5.05 -10.36
N PRO A 83 12.81 5.39 -11.53
CA PRO A 83 12.27 4.94 -12.81
C PRO A 83 12.22 3.41 -12.95
N THR A 84 13.16 2.72 -12.36
CA THR A 84 13.20 1.26 -12.42
C THR A 84 12.00 0.63 -11.73
N ILE A 85 11.71 1.09 -10.53
CA ILE A 85 10.57 0.61 -9.76
C ILE A 85 9.25 0.92 -10.50
N VAL A 86 9.13 2.14 -10.99
CA VAL A 86 7.93 2.57 -11.72
C VAL A 86 7.72 1.73 -12.97
N ALA A 87 8.78 1.48 -13.74
CA ALA A 87 8.68 0.67 -14.95
C ALA A 87 8.24 -0.76 -14.63
N ASP A 88 8.83 -1.37 -13.59
CA ASP A 88 8.47 -2.72 -13.17
C ASP A 88 7.00 -2.81 -12.75
N MET A 89 6.54 -1.84 -11.97
CA MET A 89 5.16 -1.82 -11.50
C MET A 89 4.18 -1.64 -12.66
N LYS A 90 4.49 -0.76 -13.59
CA LYS A 90 3.65 -0.56 -14.77
C LYS A 90 3.56 -1.82 -15.64
N ASN A 91 4.67 -2.51 -15.81
CA ASN A 91 4.69 -3.75 -16.60
C ASN A 91 3.82 -4.83 -15.97
N VAL A 92 3.87 -4.97 -14.66
CA VAL A 92 3.04 -5.94 -13.94
C VAL A 92 1.56 -5.60 -14.12
N HIS A 93 1.22 -4.32 -14.00
CA HIS A 93 -0.18 -3.89 -14.04
C HIS A 93 -0.79 -3.98 -15.43
N GLN A 94 0.00 -3.89 -16.50
CA GLN A 94 -0.52 -3.97 -17.87
C GLN A 94 -1.09 -5.35 -18.20
N GLU A 95 -0.75 -6.37 -17.46
CA GLU A 95 -1.21 -7.71 -17.76
C GLU A 95 -2.65 -7.98 -17.35
N LYS A 96 -3.14 -7.29 -16.33
CA LYS A 96 -4.51 -7.46 -15.86
C LYS A 96 -5.11 -6.11 -15.48
N MET A 97 -5.92 -5.59 -16.37
CA MET A 97 -6.52 -4.27 -16.19
C MET A 97 -7.90 -4.37 -15.54
N ASN A 98 -7.94 -4.57 -14.24
CA ASN A 98 -9.18 -4.41 -13.49
C ASN A 98 -9.23 -3.00 -12.88
N VAL A 99 -10.33 -2.69 -12.19
CA VAL A 99 -10.56 -1.35 -11.63
C VAL A 99 -9.43 -0.93 -10.69
N PHE A 100 -9.01 -1.84 -9.80
CA PHE A 100 -7.95 -1.52 -8.85
C PHE A 100 -6.62 -1.26 -9.57
N LEU A 101 -6.29 -2.09 -10.55
CA LEU A 101 -5.03 -1.93 -11.29
C LEU A 101 -4.99 -0.64 -12.11
N LYS A 102 -6.12 -0.22 -12.67
CA LYS A 102 -6.21 1.07 -13.34
C LYS A 102 -5.92 2.22 -12.38
N LYS A 103 -6.45 2.13 -11.16
CA LYS A 103 -6.17 3.14 -10.12
C LYS A 103 -4.71 3.18 -9.74
N THR A 104 -4.06 2.02 -9.65
CA THR A 104 -2.62 1.98 -9.32
C THR A 104 -1.77 2.54 -10.45
N VAL A 105 -2.14 2.30 -11.70
CA VAL A 105 -1.43 2.90 -12.85
C VAL A 105 -1.56 4.42 -12.80
N GLN A 106 -2.74 4.94 -12.48
CA GLN A 106 -2.95 6.37 -12.31
C GLN A 106 -2.07 6.92 -11.20
N TYR A 107 -1.98 6.22 -10.07
CA TYR A 107 -1.16 6.61 -8.94
C TYR A 107 0.33 6.66 -9.32
N TRP A 108 0.85 5.60 -9.98
CA TRP A 108 2.25 5.56 -10.39
C TRP A 108 2.61 6.64 -11.39
N GLY A 109 1.68 6.96 -12.28
CA GLY A 109 1.92 7.91 -13.37
C GLY A 109 1.69 9.36 -13.00
N ALA A 110 1.15 9.64 -11.82
CA ALA A 110 0.89 11.01 -11.40
C ALA A 110 2.20 11.74 -11.10
N VAL A 111 2.36 12.95 -11.59
CA VAL A 111 3.58 13.75 -11.43
C VAL A 111 3.35 14.93 -10.50
N GLU A 112 2.25 15.64 -10.67
CA GLU A 112 1.93 16.80 -9.87
C GLU A 112 1.21 16.40 -8.60
N ASP A 113 1.44 17.14 -7.50
CA ASP A 113 0.82 16.85 -6.20
C ASP A 113 -0.71 16.75 -6.31
N GLU A 114 -1.33 17.61 -7.10
CA GLU A 114 -2.77 17.58 -7.32
C GLU A 114 -3.21 16.26 -7.94
N LYS A 115 -2.47 15.78 -8.92
CA LYS A 115 -2.78 14.49 -9.59
C LYS A 115 -2.53 13.31 -8.67
N VAL A 116 -1.51 13.37 -7.83
CA VAL A 116 -1.25 12.35 -6.81
C VAL A 116 -2.43 12.30 -5.83
N ASN A 117 -2.89 13.45 -5.37
CA ASN A 117 -4.03 13.53 -4.44
C ASN A 117 -5.31 12.99 -5.07
N GLU A 118 -5.55 13.30 -6.35
CA GLU A 118 -6.70 12.76 -7.08
C GLU A 118 -6.63 11.23 -7.17
N ALA A 119 -5.45 10.71 -7.49
CA ALA A 119 -5.26 9.27 -7.60
C ALA A 119 -5.50 8.58 -6.26
N ILE A 120 -4.96 9.13 -5.17
CA ILE A 120 -5.17 8.59 -3.82
C ILE A 120 -6.66 8.63 -3.46
N GLY A 121 -7.32 9.73 -3.76
CA GLY A 121 -8.74 9.90 -3.47
C GLY A 121 -9.64 8.93 -4.20
N GLY A 122 -9.16 8.35 -5.31
CA GLY A 122 -9.90 7.35 -6.06
C GLY A 122 -9.92 5.96 -5.44
N PHE A 123 -9.05 5.69 -4.47
CA PHE A 123 -9.01 4.40 -3.79
C PHE A 123 -10.00 4.36 -2.64
N THR A 124 -10.66 3.22 -2.45
CA THR A 124 -11.42 2.95 -1.22
C THR A 124 -10.42 2.69 -0.09
N ASN A 125 -10.90 2.74 1.16
CA ASN A 125 -10.03 2.42 2.31
C ASN A 125 -9.44 1.02 2.20
N PHE A 126 -10.23 0.08 1.75
CA PHE A 126 -9.79 -1.28 1.52
C PHE A 126 -8.65 -1.32 0.48
N GLU A 127 -8.82 -0.60 -0.62
CA GLU A 127 -7.81 -0.53 -1.67
C GLU A 127 -6.53 0.15 -1.19
N LYS A 128 -6.65 1.15 -0.32
CA LYS A 128 -5.48 1.81 0.27
C LYS A 128 -4.66 0.85 1.13
N ILE A 129 -5.34 0.01 1.90
CA ILE A 129 -4.66 -1.03 2.70
C ILE A 129 -3.91 -1.98 1.79
N THR A 130 -4.54 -2.42 0.71
CA THR A 130 -3.92 -3.30 -0.27
C THR A 130 -2.71 -2.64 -0.90
N LEU A 131 -2.84 -1.38 -1.29
CA LEU A 131 -1.74 -0.63 -1.89
C LEU A 131 -0.57 -0.48 -0.92
N LEU A 132 -0.84 -0.17 0.34
CA LEU A 132 0.21 -0.06 1.36
C LEU A 132 0.96 -1.38 1.54
N ARG A 133 0.27 -2.50 1.51
CA ARG A 133 0.91 -3.82 1.60
C ARG A 133 1.79 -4.10 0.39
N VAL A 134 1.30 -3.80 -0.79
CA VAL A 134 2.05 -4.04 -2.03
C VAL A 134 3.27 -3.14 -2.09
N LEU A 135 3.11 -1.86 -1.75
CA LEU A 135 4.23 -0.92 -1.71
C LEU A 135 5.33 -1.41 -0.77
N HIS A 136 4.95 -1.87 0.40
CA HIS A 136 5.92 -2.38 1.36
C HIS A 136 6.69 -3.56 0.78
N LYS A 137 5.98 -4.54 0.24
CA LYS A 137 6.60 -5.77 -0.28
C LYS A 137 7.46 -5.51 -1.51
N GLN A 138 6.97 -4.69 -2.43
CA GLN A 138 7.65 -4.50 -3.72
C GLN A 138 8.75 -3.44 -3.68
N CYS A 139 8.60 -2.44 -2.83
CA CYS A 139 9.48 -1.28 -2.88
C CYS A 139 10.32 -1.08 -1.62
N ILE A 140 9.75 -1.40 -0.45
CA ILE A 140 10.41 -1.12 0.83
C ILE A 140 11.23 -2.31 1.31
N SER A 141 10.64 -3.50 1.36
CA SER A 141 11.32 -4.71 1.82
C SER A 141 12.57 -5.02 1.02
N SER A 142 12.52 -4.79 -0.29
CA SER A 142 13.64 -5.10 -1.16
C SER A 142 14.85 -4.21 -0.93
N ARG A 143 14.68 -3.08 -0.22
CA ARG A 143 15.76 -2.14 0.06
C ARG A 143 16.39 -2.37 1.44
N LEU A 144 15.74 -3.17 2.25
CA LEU A 144 16.24 -3.51 3.57
C LEU A 144 17.04 -4.80 3.54
#